data_a7a5c35c4260e0552ce55f094f709ef6
#
_entry.id   a7a5c35c4260e0552ce55f094f709ef6
#
_cell.length_a   1.000
_cell.length_b   1.000
_cell.length_c   1.000
_cell.angle_alpha   90.00
_cell.angle_beta   90.00
_cell.angle_gamma   90.00
#
_symmetry.space_group_name_H-M   'P 1'
#
loop_
_entity.id
_entity.type
_entity.pdbx_description
1 polymer ?
#
loop_
_entity_poly.entity_id
_entity_poly.type
_entity_poly.pdbx_seq_one_letter_code
_entity_poly.pdbx_strand_id
1 'polypeptide(L)'
;MEQKTEFEVIIVGAGPSGLAAALTLLEEGISDLIVIERFEFPRYKCCAGYITGKTKAVYETFGLNIEEAHYSLIRDFNIFYRLKKRQTILNKFLYTNRMIDRVELDNTFAELAKSKGIQIKENTTISEHDADKKELKLSNGEILTYEKLIFADGTSGFGSRLQPARKKNIAMQLVFPNSAAEEIQIHFGITKHGYGWVSSYGGFTNVGLTDVFDKSVNYHEVFAGFLKQLGLQADMSELRGAFTPMKVGEGKACEDIYFVGDAVGACDPMTLSGLRYGLDSGRLCAEAIAKKDDRLYFACIRKMKKKFALMRTLQKIFYLKVCQVCVFDIGCRCFHRAIAYVFNHFFLN
;
A
#
# COMPACT_ATOMS: atom_id res chain seq x y z
N MET A 1 14.73 26.34 -24.74
CA MET A 1 13.68 26.73 -23.80
C MET A 1 14.22 26.45 -22.42
N GLU A 2 14.26 27.44 -21.55
CA GLU A 2 14.61 27.22 -20.14
C GLU A 2 13.58 26.27 -19.53
N GLN A 3 14.06 25.29 -18.80
CA GLN A 3 13.20 24.31 -18.14
C GLN A 3 12.56 25.00 -16.92
N LYS A 4 11.25 24.89 -16.79
CA LYS A 4 10.52 25.45 -15.64
C LYS A 4 11.03 24.85 -14.34
N THR A 5 11.40 25.68 -13.36
CA THR A 5 11.95 25.27 -12.07
C THR A 5 11.08 25.67 -10.87
N GLU A 6 10.05 26.48 -11.09
CA GLU A 6 9.13 26.97 -10.05
C GLU A 6 7.74 26.37 -10.26
N PHE A 7 7.14 25.84 -9.21
CA PHE A 7 5.82 25.18 -9.24
C PHE A 7 4.99 25.61 -8.02
N GLU A 8 3.68 25.76 -8.22
CA GLU A 8 2.74 25.92 -7.10
C GLU A 8 2.75 24.69 -6.21
N VAL A 9 2.71 23.47 -6.79
CA VAL A 9 2.75 22.24 -6.02
C VAL A 9 3.78 21.27 -6.59
N ILE A 10 4.67 20.76 -5.72
CA ILE A 10 5.51 19.60 -6.04
C ILE A 10 5.02 18.37 -5.27
N ILE A 11 4.87 17.26 -5.98
CA ILE A 11 4.50 15.96 -5.40
C ILE A 11 5.67 15.01 -5.58
N VAL A 12 6.17 14.42 -4.50
CA VAL A 12 7.26 13.45 -4.51
C VAL A 12 6.71 12.04 -4.38
N GLY A 13 6.77 11.28 -5.47
CA GLY A 13 6.26 9.92 -5.61
C GLY A 13 4.99 9.82 -6.46
N ALA A 14 5.08 9.14 -7.60
CA ALA A 14 3.95 8.83 -8.49
C ALA A 14 3.27 7.48 -8.14
N GLY A 15 3.22 7.11 -6.86
CA GLY A 15 2.38 6.02 -6.39
C GLY A 15 0.90 6.43 -6.34
N PRO A 16 -0.02 5.50 -6.04
CA PRO A 16 -1.46 5.79 -6.04
C PRO A 16 -1.86 7.02 -5.22
N SER A 17 -1.20 7.29 -4.09
CA SER A 17 -1.50 8.46 -3.26
C SER A 17 -1.02 9.78 -3.88
N GLY A 18 0.14 9.77 -4.55
CA GLY A 18 0.65 10.96 -5.24
C GLY A 18 -0.15 11.27 -6.49
N LEU A 19 -0.50 10.25 -7.28
CA LEU A 19 -1.34 10.43 -8.47
C LEU A 19 -2.77 10.88 -8.10
N ALA A 20 -3.34 10.33 -7.01
CA ALA A 20 -4.62 10.79 -6.51
C ALA A 20 -4.57 12.28 -6.09
N ALA A 21 -3.47 12.71 -5.44
CA ALA A 21 -3.28 14.11 -5.11
C ALA A 21 -3.15 14.98 -6.37
N ALA A 22 -2.34 14.57 -7.34
CA ALA A 22 -2.12 15.32 -8.57
C ALA A 22 -3.42 15.49 -9.38
N LEU A 23 -4.18 14.41 -9.56
CA LEU A 23 -5.45 14.44 -10.28
C LEU A 23 -6.48 15.32 -9.58
N THR A 24 -6.56 15.26 -8.25
CA THR A 24 -7.48 16.09 -7.49
C THR A 24 -7.09 17.57 -7.55
N LEU A 25 -5.79 17.91 -7.45
CA LEU A 25 -5.33 19.29 -7.64
C LEU A 25 -5.75 19.85 -8.99
N LEU A 26 -5.57 19.06 -10.05
CA LEU A 26 -5.97 19.44 -11.39
C LEU A 26 -7.49 19.65 -11.49
N GLU A 27 -8.30 18.77 -10.89
CA GLU A 27 -9.77 18.90 -10.84
C GLU A 27 -10.24 20.14 -10.06
N GLU A 28 -9.50 20.54 -9.01
CA GLU A 28 -9.76 21.75 -8.22
C GLU A 28 -9.15 23.01 -8.86
N GLY A 29 -8.58 22.92 -10.08
CA GLY A 29 -8.09 24.06 -10.86
C GLY A 29 -6.61 24.41 -10.65
N ILE A 30 -5.84 23.65 -9.88
CA ILE A 30 -4.40 23.82 -9.70
C ILE A 30 -3.68 22.97 -10.76
N SER A 31 -3.21 23.60 -11.83
CA SER A 31 -2.49 22.94 -12.93
C SER A 31 -0.97 23.15 -12.90
N ASP A 32 -0.50 24.10 -12.11
CA ASP A 32 0.92 24.38 -11.93
C ASP A 32 1.55 23.40 -10.91
N LEU A 33 1.69 22.16 -11.36
CA LEU A 33 2.23 21.10 -10.52
C LEU A 33 3.17 20.16 -11.31
N ILE A 34 4.07 19.50 -10.58
CA ILE A 34 4.92 18.44 -11.10
C ILE A 34 4.98 17.27 -10.10
N VAL A 35 5.03 16.05 -10.65
CA VAL A 35 5.24 14.83 -9.87
C VAL A 35 6.65 14.31 -10.12
N ILE A 36 7.42 14.05 -9.07
CA ILE A 36 8.76 13.49 -9.13
C ILE A 36 8.68 12.00 -8.80
N GLU A 37 9.13 11.14 -9.70
CA GLU A 37 9.13 9.68 -9.50
C GLU A 37 10.54 9.12 -9.70
N ARG A 38 10.98 8.26 -8.77
CA ARG A 38 12.33 7.70 -8.79
C ARG A 38 12.54 6.62 -9.84
N PHE A 39 11.47 5.99 -10.33
CA PHE A 39 11.51 4.95 -11.33
C PHE A 39 10.81 5.39 -12.60
N GLU A 40 11.07 4.67 -13.67
CA GLU A 40 10.32 4.75 -14.92
C GLU A 40 9.15 3.78 -14.89
N PHE A 41 8.01 4.18 -15.45
CA PHE A 41 6.86 3.30 -15.62
C PHE A 41 6.99 2.48 -16.92
N PRO A 42 6.53 1.20 -16.92
CA PRO A 42 5.92 0.44 -15.82
C PRO A 42 6.97 -0.01 -14.79
N ARG A 43 6.66 0.13 -13.50
CA ARG A 43 7.58 -0.17 -12.41
C ARG A 43 7.04 -1.21 -11.44
N TYR A 44 7.95 -2.03 -10.89
CA TYR A 44 7.61 -3.01 -9.87
C TYR A 44 7.13 -2.35 -8.56
N LYS A 45 6.10 -2.94 -7.96
CA LYS A 45 5.63 -2.61 -6.61
C LYS A 45 5.34 -3.89 -5.83
N CYS A 46 6.08 -4.11 -4.75
CA CYS A 46 5.85 -5.22 -3.83
C CYS A 46 4.45 -5.09 -3.19
N CYS A 47 3.53 -5.94 -3.59
CA CYS A 47 2.14 -5.99 -3.11
C CYS A 47 1.46 -7.26 -3.62
N ALA A 48 0.62 -7.89 -2.81
CA ALA A 48 -0.18 -9.06 -3.23
C ALA A 48 -1.18 -8.74 -4.36
N GLY A 49 -1.51 -7.47 -4.57
CA GLY A 49 -2.43 -7.05 -5.64
C GLY A 49 -3.92 -7.13 -5.27
N TYR A 50 -4.25 -7.31 -3.99
CA TYR A 50 -5.64 -7.40 -3.54
C TYR A 50 -6.34 -6.04 -3.55
N ILE A 51 -7.43 -5.94 -4.32
CA ILE A 51 -8.28 -4.75 -4.45
C ILE A 51 -9.67 -5.06 -3.95
N THR A 52 -10.14 -4.33 -2.92
CA THR A 52 -11.52 -4.41 -2.45
C THR A 52 -12.45 -3.59 -3.33
N GLY A 53 -13.76 -3.92 -3.33
CA GLY A 53 -14.76 -3.11 -4.04
C GLY A 53 -14.75 -1.63 -3.62
N LYS A 54 -14.44 -1.34 -2.34
CA LYS A 54 -14.30 0.04 -1.86
C LYS A 54 -13.06 0.74 -2.44
N THR A 55 -11.95 0.03 -2.63
CA THR A 55 -10.75 0.57 -3.27
C THR A 55 -10.99 0.80 -4.76
N LYS A 56 -11.66 -0.15 -5.43
CA LYS A 56 -12.12 -0.01 -6.82
C LYS A 56 -12.93 1.28 -7.01
N ALA A 57 -13.96 1.49 -6.18
CA ALA A 57 -14.79 2.68 -6.25
C ALA A 57 -14.01 3.99 -6.11
N VAL A 58 -12.93 4.02 -5.32
CA VAL A 58 -12.07 5.21 -5.22
C VAL A 58 -11.27 5.43 -6.51
N TYR A 59 -10.71 4.39 -7.13
CA TYR A 59 -10.04 4.53 -8.43
C TYR A 59 -10.99 5.04 -9.52
N GLU A 60 -12.23 4.55 -9.51
CA GLU A 60 -13.27 4.98 -10.46
C GLU A 60 -13.63 6.47 -10.34
N THR A 61 -13.51 7.07 -9.14
CA THR A 61 -13.69 8.53 -8.98
C THR A 61 -12.67 9.36 -9.75
N PHE A 62 -11.49 8.81 -10.04
CA PHE A 62 -10.47 9.45 -10.89
C PHE A 62 -10.64 9.16 -12.38
N GLY A 63 -11.64 8.34 -12.74
CA GLY A 63 -11.86 7.89 -14.11
C GLY A 63 -11.06 6.66 -14.51
N LEU A 64 -10.41 5.97 -13.55
CA LEU A 64 -9.71 4.73 -13.82
C LEU A 64 -10.67 3.54 -13.76
N ASN A 65 -10.93 2.91 -14.90
CA ASN A 65 -11.64 1.65 -14.96
C ASN A 65 -10.68 0.49 -14.70
N ILE A 66 -10.65 -0.03 -13.48
CA ILE A 66 -9.74 -1.14 -13.13
C ILE A 66 -10.12 -2.47 -13.82
N GLU A 67 -11.26 -2.54 -14.49
CA GLU A 67 -11.67 -3.72 -15.26
C GLU A 67 -11.01 -3.78 -16.65
N GLU A 68 -10.31 -2.72 -17.06
CA GLU A 68 -9.47 -2.72 -18.25
C GLU A 68 -8.08 -3.33 -18.00
N ALA A 69 -7.65 -3.43 -16.74
CA ALA A 69 -6.42 -4.13 -16.38
C ALA A 69 -6.67 -5.64 -16.22
N HIS A 70 -5.63 -6.45 -16.41
CA HIS A 70 -5.73 -7.89 -16.18
C HIS A 70 -5.98 -8.17 -14.70
N TYR A 71 -7.10 -8.79 -14.39
CA TYR A 71 -7.45 -9.16 -13.02
C TYR A 71 -8.01 -10.58 -12.95
N SER A 72 -7.96 -11.16 -11.76
CA SER A 72 -8.68 -12.39 -11.42
C SER A 72 -9.72 -12.10 -10.36
N LEU A 73 -10.92 -12.64 -10.55
CA LEU A 73 -11.95 -12.64 -9.51
C LEU A 73 -11.53 -13.59 -8.40
N ILE A 74 -11.77 -13.17 -7.17
CA ILE A 74 -11.53 -14.03 -6.01
C ILE A 74 -12.80 -14.82 -5.73
N ARG A 75 -12.73 -16.14 -5.90
CA ARG A 75 -13.84 -17.03 -5.58
C ARG A 75 -13.76 -17.53 -4.14
N ASP A 76 -12.55 -17.93 -3.73
CA ASP A 76 -12.32 -18.56 -2.46
C ASP A 76 -11.24 -17.83 -1.66
N PHE A 77 -11.49 -17.66 -0.37
CA PHE A 77 -10.53 -17.16 0.59
C PHE A 77 -10.26 -18.25 1.64
N ASN A 78 -9.09 -18.87 1.55
CA ASN A 78 -8.72 -19.99 2.39
C ASN A 78 -7.80 -19.55 3.53
N ILE A 79 -8.14 -19.96 4.75
CA ILE A 79 -7.35 -19.68 5.96
C ILE A 79 -6.64 -20.93 6.39
N PHE A 80 -5.33 -20.83 6.57
CA PHE A 80 -4.45 -21.87 7.09
C PHE A 80 -3.83 -21.43 8.41
N TYR A 81 -3.67 -22.38 9.31
CA TYR A 81 -2.90 -22.21 10.53
C TYR A 81 -1.90 -23.35 10.65
N ARG A 82 -0.60 -23.01 10.74
CA ARG A 82 0.50 -23.99 10.70
C ARG A 82 0.32 -24.98 9.55
N LEU A 83 0.06 -24.45 8.34
CA LEU A 83 -0.16 -25.19 7.08
C LEU A 83 -1.37 -26.15 7.02
N LYS A 84 -2.15 -26.21 8.06
CA LYS A 84 -3.41 -26.95 8.04
C LYS A 84 -4.55 -26.01 7.67
N LYS A 85 -5.29 -26.35 6.62
CA LYS A 85 -6.51 -25.60 6.24
C LYS A 85 -7.50 -25.61 7.41
N ARG A 86 -7.94 -24.42 7.81
CA ARG A 86 -8.86 -24.22 8.94
C ARG A 86 -10.23 -23.79 8.48
N GLN A 87 -10.30 -22.95 7.48
CA GLN A 87 -11.55 -22.41 6.99
C GLN A 87 -11.47 -21.99 5.54
N THR A 88 -12.57 -22.17 4.81
CA THR A 88 -12.85 -21.50 3.54
C THR A 88 -13.94 -20.48 3.79
N ILE A 89 -13.69 -19.24 3.41
CA ILE A 89 -14.69 -18.17 3.44
C ILE A 89 -15.24 -18.09 2.01
N LEU A 90 -16.41 -18.69 1.81
CA LEU A 90 -17.21 -18.49 0.61
C LEU A 90 -17.95 -17.18 0.79
N ASN A 91 -17.56 -16.17 0.05
CA ASN A 91 -18.15 -14.86 0.25
C ASN A 91 -18.91 -14.40 -0.99
N LYS A 92 -20.23 -14.30 -0.88
CA LYS A 92 -21.06 -13.64 -1.90
C LYS A 92 -20.62 -12.17 -2.13
N PHE A 93 -19.92 -11.56 -1.16
CA PHE A 93 -19.35 -10.22 -1.26
C PHE A 93 -17.96 -10.20 -1.93
N LEU A 94 -17.29 -11.35 -2.15
CA LEU A 94 -15.98 -11.41 -2.83
C LEU A 94 -16.08 -11.08 -4.32
N TYR A 95 -17.25 -11.18 -4.94
CA TYR A 95 -17.44 -10.84 -6.34
C TYR A 95 -17.08 -9.37 -6.71
N THR A 96 -16.93 -8.52 -5.69
CA THR A 96 -16.46 -7.13 -5.88
C THR A 96 -14.95 -6.98 -5.71
N ASN A 97 -14.26 -8.02 -5.23
CA ASN A 97 -12.83 -7.98 -4.94
C ASN A 97 -12.02 -8.59 -6.08
N ARG A 98 -10.85 -8.05 -6.35
CA ARG A 98 -9.99 -8.40 -7.46
C ARG A 98 -8.57 -8.67 -6.99
N MET A 99 -7.90 -9.60 -7.64
CA MET A 99 -6.44 -9.67 -7.67
C MET A 99 -5.98 -9.03 -8.96
N ILE A 100 -5.08 -8.08 -8.88
CA ILE A 100 -4.61 -7.31 -10.03
C ILE A 100 -3.10 -7.17 -10.00
N ASP A 101 -2.47 -7.15 -11.17
CA ASP A 101 -1.07 -6.81 -11.26
C ASP A 101 -0.86 -5.32 -10.92
N ARG A 102 -0.03 -5.08 -9.91
CA ARG A 102 0.29 -3.73 -9.47
C ARG A 102 1.20 -2.98 -10.44
N VAL A 103 1.98 -3.69 -11.25
CA VAL A 103 2.79 -3.07 -12.31
C VAL A 103 1.85 -2.45 -13.33
N GLU A 104 0.88 -3.21 -13.78
CA GLU A 104 -0.11 -2.75 -14.75
C GLU A 104 -1.04 -1.66 -14.18
N LEU A 105 -1.63 -1.88 -13.00
CA LEU A 105 -2.52 -0.91 -12.37
C LEU A 105 -1.84 0.44 -12.13
N ASP A 106 -0.63 0.42 -11.56
CA ASP A 106 0.09 1.66 -11.26
C ASP A 106 0.49 2.37 -12.56
N ASN A 107 0.88 1.63 -13.63
CA ASN A 107 1.17 2.18 -14.94
C ASN A 107 -0.06 2.81 -15.58
N THR A 108 -1.20 2.10 -15.62
CA THR A 108 -2.45 2.64 -16.18
C THR A 108 -2.88 3.92 -15.47
N PHE A 109 -2.70 3.98 -14.15
CA PHE A 109 -3.02 5.18 -13.37
C PHE A 109 -2.05 6.34 -13.67
N ALA A 110 -0.77 6.06 -13.91
CA ALA A 110 0.21 7.06 -14.32
C ALA A 110 -0.08 7.58 -15.73
N GLU A 111 -0.41 6.71 -16.68
CA GLU A 111 -0.79 7.09 -18.05
C GLU A 111 -2.08 7.93 -18.07
N LEU A 112 -3.07 7.59 -17.24
CA LEU A 112 -4.26 8.41 -17.06
C LEU A 112 -3.90 9.82 -16.57
N ALA A 113 -2.99 9.95 -15.59
CA ALA A 113 -2.54 11.24 -15.11
C ALA A 113 -1.80 12.04 -16.20
N LYS A 114 -0.91 11.40 -16.94
CA LYS A 114 -0.21 12.02 -18.09
C LYS A 114 -1.18 12.46 -19.16
N SER A 115 -2.19 11.66 -19.50
CA SER A 115 -3.21 11.99 -20.51
C SER A 115 -4.05 13.23 -20.14
N LYS A 116 -4.19 13.50 -18.84
CA LYS A 116 -4.82 14.73 -18.33
C LYS A 116 -3.86 15.92 -18.22
N GLY A 117 -2.62 15.80 -18.67
CA GLY A 117 -1.63 16.87 -18.73
C GLY A 117 -0.73 16.98 -17.49
N ILE A 118 -0.79 16.02 -16.55
CA ILE A 118 0.10 16.02 -15.38
C ILE A 118 1.52 15.64 -15.82
N GLN A 119 2.49 16.51 -15.53
CA GLN A 119 3.88 16.25 -15.76
C GLN A 119 4.43 15.30 -14.68
N ILE A 120 4.96 14.13 -15.10
CA ILE A 120 5.66 13.19 -14.23
C ILE A 120 7.13 13.14 -14.66
N LYS A 121 8.03 13.57 -13.77
CA LYS A 121 9.48 13.51 -13.98
C LYS A 121 9.99 12.20 -13.41
N GLU A 122 10.14 11.22 -14.28
CA GLU A 122 10.59 9.86 -13.94
C GLU A 122 12.11 9.78 -13.77
N ASN A 123 12.63 8.65 -13.26
CA ASN A 123 14.05 8.39 -13.02
C ASN A 123 14.72 9.48 -12.16
N THR A 124 13.95 10.13 -11.29
CA THR A 124 14.40 11.30 -10.53
C THR A 124 14.12 11.14 -9.05
N THR A 125 15.11 11.37 -8.21
CA THR A 125 14.99 11.33 -6.74
C THR A 125 15.34 12.68 -6.13
N ILE A 126 14.93 12.88 -4.88
CA ILE A 126 15.31 14.03 -4.08
C ILE A 126 16.64 13.73 -3.38
N SER A 127 17.64 14.59 -3.54
CA SER A 127 18.91 14.53 -2.83
C SER A 127 18.93 15.37 -1.57
N GLU A 128 18.39 16.59 -1.66
CA GLU A 128 18.37 17.56 -0.55
C GLU A 128 17.02 18.31 -0.54
N HIS A 129 16.64 18.81 0.62
CA HIS A 129 15.46 19.64 0.82
C HIS A 129 15.77 20.76 1.80
N ASP A 130 15.53 21.99 1.41
CA ASP A 130 15.62 23.20 2.22
C ASP A 130 14.21 23.77 2.41
N ALA A 131 13.65 23.58 3.62
CA ALA A 131 12.28 23.99 3.91
C ALA A 131 12.15 25.52 4.04
N ASP A 132 13.21 26.22 4.46
CA ASP A 132 13.20 27.70 4.65
C ASP A 132 13.20 28.41 3.30
N LYS A 133 13.93 27.87 2.34
CA LYS A 133 13.97 28.40 0.96
C LYS A 133 12.88 27.80 0.07
N LYS A 134 12.16 26.77 0.54
CA LYS A 134 11.19 25.97 -0.25
C LYS A 134 11.84 25.36 -1.48
N GLU A 135 13.05 24.82 -1.36
CA GLU A 135 13.84 24.25 -2.43
C GLU A 135 13.95 22.72 -2.30
N LEU A 136 13.84 22.04 -3.43
CA LEU A 136 14.17 20.63 -3.59
C LEU A 136 15.30 20.49 -4.58
N LYS A 137 16.40 19.87 -4.15
CA LYS A 137 17.50 19.50 -5.05
C LYS A 137 17.30 18.08 -5.51
N LEU A 138 17.29 17.89 -6.80
CA LEU A 138 17.10 16.59 -7.45
C LEU A 138 18.44 15.85 -7.61
N SER A 139 18.37 14.55 -7.88
CA SER A 139 19.55 13.70 -8.08
C SER A 139 20.42 14.09 -9.28
N ASN A 140 19.85 14.79 -10.26
CA ASN A 140 20.56 15.33 -11.44
C ASN A 140 21.17 16.73 -11.18
N GLY A 141 21.07 17.28 -9.95
CA GLY A 141 21.57 18.59 -9.57
C GLY A 141 20.61 19.76 -9.82
N GLU A 142 19.48 19.53 -10.47
CA GLU A 142 18.44 20.54 -10.69
C GLU A 142 17.82 20.96 -9.36
N ILE A 143 17.50 22.23 -9.21
CA ILE A 143 16.80 22.78 -8.04
C ILE A 143 15.42 23.22 -8.48
N LEU A 144 14.40 22.71 -7.79
CA LEU A 144 13.00 23.12 -7.96
C LEU A 144 12.53 23.87 -6.73
N THR A 145 11.70 24.90 -6.94
CA THR A 145 11.03 25.65 -5.87
C THR A 145 9.53 25.38 -5.87
N TYR A 146 8.90 25.47 -4.71
CA TYR A 146 7.49 25.15 -4.52
C TYR A 146 6.79 26.14 -3.58
N GLU A 147 5.48 26.29 -3.74
CA GLU A 147 4.65 26.89 -2.69
C GLU A 147 4.14 25.83 -1.72
N LYS A 148 3.73 24.67 -2.22
CA LYS A 148 3.30 23.50 -1.44
C LYS A 148 4.05 22.24 -1.87
N LEU A 149 4.38 21.38 -0.90
CA LEU A 149 5.09 20.13 -1.12
C LEU A 149 4.31 18.97 -0.53
N ILE A 150 4.09 17.93 -1.34
CA ILE A 150 3.43 16.68 -0.91
C ILE A 150 4.41 15.51 -1.02
N PHE A 151 4.78 14.92 0.09
CA PHE A 151 5.52 13.66 0.11
C PHE A 151 4.56 12.47 0.02
N ALA A 152 4.62 11.74 -1.09
CA ALA A 152 3.89 10.52 -1.41
C ALA A 152 4.84 9.34 -1.73
N ASP A 153 6.09 9.43 -1.29
CA ASP A 153 7.23 8.60 -1.66
C ASP A 153 7.36 7.27 -0.88
N GLY A 154 6.31 6.93 -0.16
CA GLY A 154 6.18 5.64 0.54
C GLY A 154 6.97 5.56 1.85
N THR A 155 7.10 4.34 2.38
CA THR A 155 7.67 4.09 3.71
C THR A 155 9.18 4.37 3.80
N SER A 156 9.90 4.28 2.70
CA SER A 156 11.36 4.38 2.65
C SER A 156 11.86 5.56 1.82
N GLY A 157 10.95 6.44 1.40
CA GLY A 157 11.28 7.64 0.65
C GLY A 157 11.96 8.73 1.48
N PHE A 158 12.32 9.82 0.83
CA PHE A 158 12.95 10.98 1.47
C PHE A 158 12.02 11.58 2.54
N GLY A 159 10.75 11.83 2.17
CA GLY A 159 9.75 12.42 3.08
C GLY A 159 9.49 11.58 4.32
N SER A 160 9.51 10.24 4.19
CA SER A 160 9.30 9.38 5.36
C SER A 160 10.40 9.51 6.43
N ARG A 161 11.60 9.96 6.04
CA ARG A 161 12.74 10.22 6.96
C ARG A 161 12.59 11.54 7.72
N LEU A 162 11.79 12.46 7.22
CA LEU A 162 11.43 13.70 7.91
C LEU A 162 10.39 13.47 9.02
N GLN A 163 9.77 12.31 9.05
CA GLN A 163 8.84 11.91 10.09
C GLN A 163 9.59 11.20 11.24
N PRO A 164 9.09 11.25 12.49
CA PRO A 164 9.67 10.49 13.59
C PRO A 164 9.80 9.01 13.26
N ALA A 165 10.90 8.38 13.71
CA ALA A 165 11.16 6.96 13.46
C ALA A 165 9.98 6.08 13.90
N ARG A 166 9.54 5.19 13.02
CA ARG A 166 8.38 4.34 13.23
C ARG A 166 8.76 2.87 13.07
N LYS A 167 8.15 2.01 13.88
CA LYS A 167 8.19 0.56 13.61
C LYS A 167 7.58 0.28 12.25
N LYS A 168 8.11 -0.72 11.57
CA LYS A 168 7.71 -1.13 10.23
C LYS A 168 7.36 -2.62 10.22
N ASN A 169 6.45 -3.02 9.35
CA ASN A 169 6.37 -4.38 8.90
C ASN A 169 7.32 -4.57 7.72
N ILE A 170 7.85 -5.78 7.58
CA ILE A 170 8.47 -6.25 6.35
C ILE A 170 7.44 -7.05 5.56
N ALA A 171 7.40 -6.87 4.26
CA ALA A 171 6.68 -7.74 3.34
C ALA A 171 7.66 -8.21 2.26
N MET A 172 7.64 -9.50 1.95
CA MET A 172 8.49 -10.12 0.94
C MET A 172 7.64 -10.99 0.05
N GLN A 173 7.97 -11.05 -1.25
CA GLN A 173 7.21 -11.86 -2.21
C GLN A 173 8.07 -12.34 -3.38
N LEU A 174 7.61 -13.44 -3.96
CA LEU A 174 8.00 -13.96 -5.25
C LEU A 174 6.77 -14.15 -6.13
N VAL A 175 6.95 -14.00 -7.42
CA VAL A 175 5.90 -14.21 -8.43
C VAL A 175 6.32 -15.37 -9.32
N PHE A 176 5.45 -16.36 -9.44
CA PHE A 176 5.66 -17.55 -10.24
C PHE A 176 4.77 -17.50 -11.48
N PRO A 177 5.25 -17.86 -12.68
CA PRO A 177 4.40 -18.07 -13.84
C PRO A 177 3.56 -19.35 -13.67
N ASN A 178 2.44 -19.42 -14.38
CA ASN A 178 1.58 -20.61 -14.50
C ASN A 178 0.83 -21.03 -13.23
N SER A 179 -0.23 -20.28 -12.89
CA SER A 179 -1.23 -20.76 -11.93
C SER A 179 -2.62 -20.69 -12.51
N ALA A 180 -3.40 -21.76 -12.25
CA ALA A 180 -4.82 -21.84 -12.60
C ALA A 180 -5.75 -21.56 -11.41
N ALA A 181 -5.21 -21.27 -10.22
CA ALA A 181 -6.02 -21.07 -9.03
C ALA A 181 -6.60 -19.64 -8.98
N GLU A 182 -7.91 -19.54 -8.71
CA GLU A 182 -8.62 -18.27 -8.48
C GLU A 182 -8.92 -18.12 -6.98
N GLU A 183 -7.92 -18.40 -6.14
CA GLU A 183 -8.07 -18.39 -4.70
C GLU A 183 -7.02 -17.50 -4.01
N ILE A 184 -7.36 -17.04 -2.83
CA ILE A 184 -6.40 -16.49 -1.89
C ILE A 184 -6.24 -17.44 -0.72
N GLN A 185 -5.00 -17.73 -0.37
CA GLN A 185 -4.64 -18.43 0.84
C GLN A 185 -3.93 -17.49 1.79
N ILE A 186 -4.35 -17.45 3.06
CA ILE A 186 -3.67 -16.75 4.14
C ILE A 186 -3.18 -17.78 5.15
N HIS A 187 -1.88 -17.76 5.40
CA HIS A 187 -1.18 -18.70 6.25
C HIS A 187 -0.71 -18.05 7.54
N PHE A 188 -1.37 -18.32 8.65
CA PHE A 188 -0.96 -17.90 9.99
C PHE A 188 -0.01 -18.91 10.63
N GLY A 189 0.86 -18.43 11.53
CA GLY A 189 1.84 -19.27 12.23
C GLY A 189 3.10 -19.57 11.42
N ILE A 190 3.32 -18.86 10.32
CA ILE A 190 4.55 -18.88 9.51
C ILE A 190 5.54 -17.85 10.07
N THR A 191 5.05 -16.68 10.42
CA THR A 191 5.81 -15.59 11.04
C THR A 191 5.33 -15.31 12.46
N LYS A 192 6.06 -14.52 13.21
CA LYS A 192 5.77 -14.27 14.64
C LYS A 192 4.56 -13.34 14.83
N HIS A 193 4.46 -12.27 14.04
CA HIS A 193 3.42 -11.24 14.17
C HIS A 193 2.79 -10.85 12.82
N GLY A 194 2.84 -11.76 11.86
CA GLY A 194 2.34 -11.56 10.50
C GLY A 194 1.79 -12.86 9.92
N TYR A 195 1.71 -12.93 8.61
CA TYR A 195 1.14 -14.07 7.88
C TYR A 195 1.85 -14.27 6.54
N GLY A 196 1.71 -15.46 5.98
CA GLY A 196 2.02 -15.73 4.58
C GLY A 196 0.78 -15.63 3.71
N TRP A 197 0.95 -15.37 2.42
CA TRP A 197 -0.12 -15.45 1.45
C TRP A 197 0.30 -16.21 0.20
N VAL A 198 -0.69 -16.82 -0.45
CA VAL A 198 -0.61 -17.33 -1.81
C VAL A 198 -1.81 -16.76 -2.55
N SER A 199 -1.58 -16.06 -3.65
CA SER A 199 -2.63 -15.46 -4.46
C SER A 199 -2.31 -15.57 -5.93
N SER A 200 -3.31 -15.75 -6.78
CA SER A 200 -3.12 -15.95 -8.21
C SER A 200 -3.90 -14.92 -9.01
N TYR A 201 -3.27 -14.40 -10.06
CA TYR A 201 -3.87 -13.44 -10.98
C TYR A 201 -3.19 -13.53 -12.36
N GLY A 202 -3.94 -13.34 -13.44
CA GLY A 202 -3.40 -13.20 -14.80
C GLY A 202 -2.44 -14.32 -15.25
N GLY A 203 -2.61 -15.56 -14.73
CA GLY A 203 -1.70 -16.67 -15.01
C GLY A 203 -0.45 -16.71 -14.10
N PHE A 204 -0.34 -15.84 -13.11
CA PHE A 204 0.76 -15.79 -12.13
C PHE A 204 0.29 -16.19 -10.73
N THR A 205 1.20 -16.74 -9.94
CA THR A 205 1.02 -16.93 -8.50
C THR A 205 1.99 -16.06 -7.75
N ASN A 206 1.45 -15.21 -6.88
CA ASN A 206 2.22 -14.39 -5.95
C ASN A 206 2.23 -15.08 -4.58
N VAL A 207 3.41 -15.46 -4.12
CA VAL A 207 3.64 -16.00 -2.78
C VAL A 207 4.41 -14.98 -1.98
N GLY A 208 3.93 -14.70 -0.78
CA GLY A 208 4.65 -13.77 0.07
C GLY A 208 4.42 -14.00 1.56
N LEU A 209 5.14 -13.26 2.35
CA LEU A 209 4.96 -13.20 3.79
C LEU A 209 5.16 -11.78 4.31
N THR A 210 4.60 -11.54 5.48
CA THR A 210 4.83 -10.31 6.25
C THR A 210 5.07 -10.63 7.71
N ASP A 211 5.80 -9.74 8.38
CA ASP A 211 5.99 -9.76 9.83
C ASP A 211 6.26 -8.35 10.37
N VAL A 212 6.13 -8.16 11.66
CA VAL A 212 6.71 -6.99 12.32
C VAL A 212 8.23 -7.10 12.24
N PHE A 213 8.88 -6.14 11.60
CA PHE A 213 10.30 -6.20 11.33
C PHE A 213 11.14 -6.32 12.61
N ASP A 214 11.95 -7.37 12.68
CA ASP A 214 12.92 -7.66 13.74
C ASP A 214 14.29 -7.96 13.09
N LYS A 215 15.30 -7.17 13.44
CA LYS A 215 16.65 -7.31 12.87
C LYS A 215 17.32 -8.66 13.18
N SER A 216 16.86 -9.35 14.22
CA SER A 216 17.40 -10.67 14.63
C SER A 216 16.86 -11.83 13.80
N VAL A 217 15.84 -11.59 12.95
CA VAL A 217 15.20 -12.63 12.14
C VAL A 217 15.80 -12.66 10.74
N ASN A 218 16.24 -13.83 10.31
CA ASN A 218 16.62 -14.06 8.92
C ASN A 218 15.37 -14.34 8.07
N TYR A 219 14.78 -13.30 7.53
CA TYR A 219 13.55 -13.40 6.72
C TYR A 219 13.72 -14.18 5.41
N HIS A 220 14.94 -14.26 4.86
CA HIS A 220 15.22 -15.11 3.71
C HIS A 220 15.04 -16.60 4.07
N GLU A 221 15.54 -17.03 5.21
CA GLU A 221 15.34 -18.41 5.68
C GLU A 221 13.87 -18.70 6.00
N VAL A 222 13.17 -17.75 6.64
CA VAL A 222 11.73 -17.89 6.91
C VAL A 222 10.96 -18.05 5.62
N PHE A 223 11.28 -17.25 4.60
CA PHE A 223 10.62 -17.31 3.30
C PHE A 223 10.92 -18.63 2.56
N ALA A 224 12.19 -19.03 2.52
CA ALA A 224 12.60 -20.32 1.92
C ALA A 224 11.91 -21.51 2.61
N GLY A 225 11.81 -21.46 3.95
CA GLY A 225 11.07 -22.44 4.74
C GLY A 225 9.59 -22.49 4.37
N PHE A 226 8.96 -21.35 4.13
CA PHE A 226 7.57 -21.28 3.71
C PHE A 226 7.37 -21.85 2.30
N LEU A 227 8.22 -21.52 1.32
CA LEU A 227 8.18 -22.11 -0.02
C LEU A 227 8.33 -23.62 0.01
N LYS A 228 9.31 -24.13 0.76
CA LYS A 228 9.52 -25.56 0.92
C LYS A 228 8.27 -26.27 1.46
N GLN A 229 7.59 -25.65 2.42
CA GLN A 229 6.37 -26.19 3.01
C GLN A 229 5.17 -26.17 2.04
N LEU A 230 5.16 -25.25 1.07
CA LEU A 230 4.20 -25.20 -0.02
C LEU A 230 4.55 -26.17 -1.18
N GLY A 231 5.72 -26.84 -1.12
CA GLY A 231 6.22 -27.67 -2.21
C GLY A 231 6.72 -26.88 -3.42
N LEU A 232 7.03 -25.58 -3.22
CA LEU A 232 7.49 -24.69 -4.28
C LEU A 232 9.01 -24.56 -4.27
N GLN A 233 9.61 -24.51 -5.46
CA GLN A 233 11.01 -24.20 -5.68
C GLN A 233 11.09 -22.88 -6.44
N ALA A 234 12.00 -21.99 -6.02
CA ALA A 234 12.19 -20.71 -6.64
C ALA A 234 13.65 -20.24 -6.56
N ASP A 235 14.04 -19.42 -7.50
CA ASP A 235 15.27 -18.64 -7.41
C ASP A 235 15.07 -17.52 -6.38
N MET A 236 15.74 -17.64 -5.25
CA MET A 236 15.68 -16.66 -4.16
C MET A 236 16.31 -15.31 -4.54
N SER A 237 17.04 -15.21 -5.64
CA SER A 237 17.56 -13.93 -6.15
C SER A 237 16.44 -13.01 -6.65
N GLU A 238 15.31 -13.58 -7.05
CA GLU A 238 14.11 -12.86 -7.47
C GLU A 238 13.23 -12.36 -6.30
N LEU A 239 13.58 -12.73 -5.06
CA LEU A 239 12.83 -12.29 -3.89
C LEU A 239 12.87 -10.77 -3.76
N ARG A 240 11.71 -10.17 -3.71
CA ARG A 240 11.53 -8.72 -3.56
C ARG A 240 10.87 -8.41 -2.22
N GLY A 241 11.31 -7.33 -1.59
CA GLY A 241 10.78 -6.91 -0.31
C GLY A 241 10.49 -5.42 -0.22
N ALA A 242 9.59 -5.06 0.67
CA ALA A 242 9.28 -3.68 1.00
C ALA A 242 8.91 -3.55 2.48
N PHE A 243 9.09 -2.34 3.01
CA PHE A 243 8.58 -2.00 4.33
C PHE A 243 7.22 -1.32 4.21
N THR A 244 6.34 -1.60 5.19
CA THR A 244 5.10 -0.86 5.38
C THR A 244 5.08 -0.21 6.76
N PRO A 245 4.47 0.98 6.93
CA PRO A 245 4.47 1.68 8.20
C PRO A 245 3.49 1.01 9.18
N MET A 246 3.82 1.01 10.47
CA MET A 246 2.93 0.50 11.52
C MET A 246 2.20 1.61 12.29
N LYS A 247 2.52 2.87 12.07
CA LYS A 247 1.95 4.00 12.82
C LYS A 247 1.73 5.17 11.89
N VAL A 248 0.57 5.79 11.98
CA VAL A 248 0.28 7.06 11.30
C VAL A 248 1.09 8.17 11.95
N GLY A 249 1.79 8.94 11.12
CA GLY A 249 2.55 10.12 11.52
C GLY A 249 1.69 11.38 11.59
N GLU A 250 2.37 12.53 11.61
CA GLU A 250 1.70 13.81 11.45
C GLU A 250 1.43 14.07 9.96
N GLY A 251 0.28 14.62 9.63
CA GLY A 251 -0.09 14.89 8.23
C GLY A 251 0.75 16.00 7.58
N LYS A 252 1.27 16.90 8.40
CA LYS A 252 2.13 18.02 8.01
C LYS A 252 3.42 18.05 8.81
N ALA A 253 4.49 18.55 8.21
CA ALA A 253 5.72 18.91 8.93
C ALA A 253 5.71 20.39 9.33
N CYS A 254 5.25 21.25 8.42
CA CYS A 254 5.04 22.69 8.60
C CYS A 254 3.84 23.14 7.74
N GLU A 255 3.62 24.44 7.58
CA GLU A 255 2.44 24.96 6.87
C GLU A 255 2.34 24.50 5.42
N ASP A 256 3.47 24.29 4.76
CA ASP A 256 3.53 24.05 3.31
C ASP A 256 3.90 22.59 2.94
N ILE A 257 4.23 21.73 3.93
CA ILE A 257 4.74 20.38 3.69
C ILE A 257 3.78 19.32 4.24
N TYR A 258 3.22 18.51 3.33
CA TYR A 258 2.24 17.46 3.60
C TYR A 258 2.82 16.07 3.36
N PHE A 259 2.24 15.05 4.01
CA PHE A 259 2.60 13.64 3.83
C PHE A 259 1.36 12.81 3.55
N VAL A 260 1.36 12.01 2.50
CA VAL A 260 0.22 11.16 2.12
C VAL A 260 0.65 9.71 1.89
N GLY A 261 -0.29 8.79 1.87
CA GLY A 261 -0.02 7.37 1.66
C GLY A 261 0.88 6.78 2.75
N ASP A 262 1.77 5.88 2.36
CA ASP A 262 2.69 5.23 3.30
C ASP A 262 3.70 6.22 3.92
N ALA A 263 3.96 7.38 3.27
CA ALA A 263 4.82 8.42 3.84
C ALA A 263 4.23 8.98 5.13
N VAL A 264 2.89 9.15 5.22
CA VAL A 264 2.21 9.49 6.48
C VAL A 264 1.88 8.27 7.35
N GLY A 265 2.00 7.07 6.83
CA GLY A 265 1.63 5.84 7.53
C GLY A 265 0.19 5.39 7.28
N ALA A 266 -0.36 5.66 6.11
CA ALA A 266 -1.72 5.30 5.71
C ALA A 266 -1.85 3.82 5.32
N CYS A 267 -1.36 2.91 6.16
CA CYS A 267 -1.42 1.47 5.97
C CYS A 267 -1.90 0.78 7.25
N ASP A 268 -2.93 -0.04 7.15
CA ASP A 268 -3.45 -0.80 8.30
C ASP A 268 -2.37 -1.80 8.78
N PRO A 269 -1.93 -1.70 10.03
CA PRO A 269 -0.79 -2.49 10.51
C PRO A 269 -1.09 -3.99 10.66
N MET A 270 -2.35 -4.40 10.70
CA MET A 270 -2.75 -5.80 10.85
C MET A 270 -2.94 -6.50 9.50
N THR A 271 -3.58 -5.82 8.56
CA THR A 271 -3.95 -6.40 7.25
C THR A 271 -3.02 -5.96 6.11
N LEU A 272 -2.16 -4.97 6.35
CA LEU A 272 -1.32 -4.29 5.35
C LEU A 272 -2.12 -3.65 4.20
N SER A 273 -3.41 -3.40 4.41
CA SER A 273 -4.24 -2.68 3.45
C SER A 273 -3.89 -1.19 3.47
N GLY A 274 -3.30 -0.70 2.38
CA GLY A 274 -2.81 0.68 2.26
C GLY A 274 -3.41 1.45 1.09
N LEU A 275 -3.79 0.77 -0.01
CA LEU A 275 -4.20 1.42 -1.25
C LEU A 275 -5.33 2.46 -1.05
N ARG A 276 -6.45 2.04 -0.45
CA ARG A 276 -7.58 2.93 -0.21
C ARG A 276 -7.20 4.12 0.66
N TYR A 277 -6.51 3.87 1.77
CA TYR A 277 -6.08 4.95 2.67
C TYR A 277 -5.09 5.90 2.01
N GLY A 278 -4.22 5.35 1.14
CA GLY A 278 -3.30 6.13 0.32
C GLY A 278 -4.05 7.06 -0.63
N LEU A 279 -4.98 6.53 -1.42
CA LEU A 279 -5.81 7.30 -2.34
C LEU A 279 -6.61 8.39 -1.60
N ASP A 280 -7.34 8.00 -0.53
CA ASP A 280 -8.14 8.94 0.27
C ASP A 280 -7.28 10.05 0.88
N SER A 281 -6.08 9.73 1.40
CA SER A 281 -5.19 10.73 1.99
C SER A 281 -4.62 11.69 0.95
N GLY A 282 -4.28 11.20 -0.25
CA GLY A 282 -3.81 12.01 -1.37
C GLY A 282 -4.89 12.99 -1.83
N ARG A 283 -6.09 12.47 -2.10
CA ARG A 283 -7.25 13.27 -2.51
C ARG A 283 -7.58 14.35 -1.49
N LEU A 284 -7.76 13.99 -0.22
CA LEU A 284 -8.13 14.95 0.83
C LEU A 284 -7.03 15.99 1.12
N CYS A 285 -5.76 15.63 0.94
CA CYS A 285 -4.65 16.58 1.02
C CYS A 285 -4.72 17.61 -0.11
N ALA A 286 -4.98 17.17 -1.33
CA ALA A 286 -5.13 18.04 -2.48
C ALA A 286 -6.32 19.00 -2.34
N GLU A 287 -7.48 18.47 -1.92
CA GLU A 287 -8.64 19.32 -1.60
C GLU A 287 -8.35 20.35 -0.52
N ALA A 288 -7.58 19.98 0.53
CA ALA A 288 -7.18 20.88 1.59
C ALA A 288 -6.29 22.02 1.08
N ILE A 289 -5.35 21.73 0.20
CA ILE A 289 -4.48 22.74 -0.43
C ILE A 289 -5.31 23.67 -1.29
N ALA A 290 -6.14 23.13 -2.19
CA ALA A 290 -6.93 23.94 -3.12
C ALA A 290 -7.94 24.86 -2.40
N LYS A 291 -8.61 24.33 -1.37
CA LYS A 291 -9.61 25.08 -0.60
C LYS A 291 -9.01 25.90 0.55
N LYS A 292 -7.70 25.84 0.75
CA LYS A 292 -6.98 26.44 1.89
C LYS A 292 -7.60 26.08 3.24
N ASP A 293 -8.04 24.81 3.36
CA ASP A 293 -8.75 24.29 4.53
C ASP A 293 -8.32 22.85 4.87
N ASP A 294 -7.46 22.73 5.85
CA ASP A 294 -6.88 21.45 6.28
C ASP A 294 -7.83 20.57 7.11
N ARG A 295 -9.04 21.03 7.47
CA ARG A 295 -9.92 20.35 8.45
C ARG A 295 -10.26 18.91 8.04
N LEU A 296 -10.64 18.70 6.78
CA LEU A 296 -11.01 17.36 6.26
C LEU A 296 -9.80 16.44 6.20
N TYR A 297 -8.66 16.93 5.73
CA TYR A 297 -7.43 16.17 5.69
C TYR A 297 -6.99 15.71 7.09
N PHE A 298 -6.95 16.63 8.07
CA PHE A 298 -6.63 16.28 9.45
C PHE A 298 -7.69 15.40 10.12
N ALA A 299 -8.96 15.51 9.76
CA ALA A 299 -9.99 14.58 10.22
C ALA A 299 -9.70 13.14 9.73
N CYS A 300 -9.30 12.99 8.46
CA CYS A 300 -8.85 11.72 7.90
C CYS A 300 -7.65 11.15 8.69
N ILE A 301 -6.60 11.95 8.89
CA ILE A 301 -5.40 11.54 9.64
C ILE A 301 -5.77 11.11 11.07
N ARG A 302 -6.60 11.87 11.78
CA ARG A 302 -7.07 11.52 13.14
C ARG A 302 -7.87 10.22 13.16
N LYS A 303 -8.74 10.01 12.16
CA LYS A 303 -9.52 8.76 12.02
C LYS A 303 -8.59 7.56 11.82
N MET A 304 -7.61 7.69 10.93
CA MET A 304 -6.60 6.64 10.71
C MET A 304 -5.77 6.38 11.97
N LYS A 305 -5.29 7.43 12.66
CA LYS A 305 -4.54 7.29 13.93
C LYS A 305 -5.32 6.46 14.96
N LYS A 306 -6.60 6.77 15.18
CA LYS A 306 -7.48 6.03 16.11
C LYS A 306 -7.69 4.59 15.67
N LYS A 307 -8.08 4.37 14.41
CA LYS A 307 -8.32 3.03 13.87
C LYS A 307 -7.06 2.16 13.96
N PHE A 308 -5.93 2.65 13.47
CA PHE A 308 -4.70 1.86 13.42
C PHE A 308 -4.06 1.65 14.79
N ALA A 309 -4.30 2.54 15.76
CA ALA A 309 -3.94 2.27 17.15
C ALA A 309 -4.71 1.07 17.71
N LEU A 310 -6.02 0.99 17.45
CA LEU A 310 -6.85 -0.17 17.81
C LEU A 310 -6.34 -1.44 17.09
N MET A 311 -6.10 -1.36 15.77
CA MET A 311 -5.63 -2.51 14.98
C MET A 311 -4.30 -3.05 15.52
N ARG A 312 -3.35 -2.19 15.92
CA ARG A 312 -2.09 -2.63 16.55
C ARG A 312 -2.31 -3.36 17.88
N THR A 313 -3.28 -2.90 18.66
CA THR A 313 -3.61 -3.57 19.92
C THR A 313 -4.22 -4.93 19.65
N LEU A 314 -5.18 -5.01 18.73
CA LEU A 314 -5.78 -6.26 18.30
C LEU A 314 -4.76 -7.22 17.69
N GLN A 315 -3.80 -6.72 16.88
CA GLN A 315 -2.70 -7.51 16.34
C GLN A 315 -1.88 -8.15 17.46
N LYS A 316 -1.47 -7.38 18.48
CA LYS A 316 -0.71 -7.91 19.60
C LYS A 316 -1.46 -9.03 20.33
N ILE A 317 -2.76 -8.85 20.57
CA ILE A 317 -3.62 -9.86 21.23
C ILE A 317 -3.77 -11.08 20.34
N PHE A 318 -4.10 -10.90 19.06
CA PHE A 318 -4.31 -11.98 18.10
C PHE A 318 -3.08 -12.88 17.96
N TYR A 319 -1.85 -12.31 17.98
CA TYR A 319 -0.63 -13.07 17.87
C TYR A 319 -0.14 -13.70 19.20
N LEU A 320 -0.87 -13.56 20.29
CA LEU A 320 -0.66 -14.41 21.46
C LEU A 320 -1.00 -15.87 21.10
N LYS A 321 -0.11 -16.79 21.44
CA LYS A 321 -0.25 -18.22 21.10
C LYS A 321 -1.61 -18.80 21.55
N VAL A 322 -2.08 -18.41 22.75
CA VAL A 322 -3.37 -18.83 23.29
C VAL A 322 -4.51 -18.33 22.41
N CYS A 323 -4.48 -17.06 21.99
CA CYS A 323 -5.51 -16.49 21.12
C CYS A 323 -5.55 -17.17 19.75
N GLN A 324 -4.41 -17.44 19.15
CA GLN A 324 -4.35 -18.15 17.87
C GLN A 324 -4.91 -19.59 17.99
N VAL A 325 -4.57 -20.32 19.04
CA VAL A 325 -5.14 -21.65 19.30
C VAL A 325 -6.66 -21.54 19.48
N CYS A 326 -7.14 -20.60 20.30
CA CYS A 326 -8.58 -20.39 20.48
C CYS A 326 -9.30 -20.07 19.16
N VAL A 327 -8.74 -19.20 18.32
CA VAL A 327 -9.34 -18.82 17.04
C VAL A 327 -9.31 -19.98 16.05
N PHE A 328 -8.14 -20.59 15.84
CA PHE A 328 -7.95 -21.53 14.72
C PHE A 328 -8.27 -23.00 15.08
N ASP A 329 -7.99 -23.42 16.29
CA ASP A 329 -8.21 -24.81 16.68
C ASP A 329 -9.60 -25.04 17.30
N ILE A 330 -10.18 -24.04 17.95
CA ILE A 330 -11.50 -24.12 18.57
C ILE A 330 -12.53 -23.32 17.75
N GLY A 331 -12.29 -22.05 17.52
CA GLY A 331 -13.24 -21.13 16.88
C GLY A 331 -13.61 -21.56 15.47
N CYS A 332 -12.62 -21.88 14.62
CA CYS A 332 -12.88 -22.33 13.26
C CYS A 332 -13.65 -23.66 13.19
N ARG A 333 -13.56 -24.50 14.22
CA ARG A 333 -14.31 -25.75 14.30
C ARG A 333 -15.73 -25.58 14.83
N CYS A 334 -15.85 -24.81 15.94
CA CYS A 334 -17.10 -24.72 16.69
C CYS A 334 -17.96 -23.51 16.27
N PHE A 335 -17.32 -22.42 15.80
CA PHE A 335 -17.96 -21.14 15.52
C PHE A 335 -17.61 -20.60 14.13
N HIS A 336 -17.53 -21.48 13.14
CA HIS A 336 -17.05 -21.15 11.78
C HIS A 336 -17.75 -19.92 11.16
N ARG A 337 -19.07 -19.74 11.35
CA ARG A 337 -19.82 -18.59 10.83
C ARG A 337 -19.40 -17.27 11.47
N ALA A 338 -19.21 -17.26 12.79
CA ALA A 338 -18.76 -16.07 13.52
C ALA A 338 -17.33 -15.71 13.15
N ILE A 339 -16.44 -16.69 13.02
CA ILE A 339 -15.07 -16.49 12.58
C ILE A 339 -15.04 -15.96 11.13
N ALA A 340 -15.83 -16.53 10.22
CA ALA A 340 -15.96 -16.04 8.84
C ALA A 340 -16.44 -14.58 8.83
N TYR A 341 -17.42 -14.22 9.66
CA TYR A 341 -17.89 -12.84 9.79
C TYR A 341 -16.78 -11.88 10.25
N VAL A 342 -16.04 -12.27 11.28
CA VAL A 342 -14.91 -11.47 11.80
C VAL A 342 -13.84 -11.28 10.72
N PHE A 343 -13.42 -12.35 10.05
CA PHE A 343 -12.44 -12.24 8.96
C PHE A 343 -12.94 -11.36 7.81
N ASN A 344 -14.19 -11.51 7.40
CA ASN A 344 -14.80 -10.65 6.40
C ASN A 344 -14.74 -9.17 6.80
N HIS A 345 -15.08 -8.88 8.05
CA HIS A 345 -15.14 -7.49 8.51
C HIS A 345 -13.76 -6.83 8.63
N PHE A 346 -12.75 -7.57 9.06
CA PHE A 346 -11.42 -7.01 9.32
C PHE A 346 -10.45 -7.12 8.14
N PHE A 347 -10.54 -8.18 7.33
CA PHE A 347 -9.57 -8.43 6.26
C PHE A 347 -10.11 -8.15 4.86
N LEU A 348 -11.42 -8.22 4.64
CA LEU A 348 -12.01 -8.17 3.29
C LEU A 348 -12.80 -6.86 3.03
N ASN A 349 -13.04 -6.05 4.04
CA ASN A 349 -13.71 -4.74 3.97
C ASN A 349 -12.79 -3.59 4.37
#